data_63e9406cbfffb2e9fb3067a68478eb3e
#
_entry.id   63e9406cbfffb2e9fb3067a68478eb3e
#
_cell.length_a   1.000
_cell.length_b   1.000
_cell.length_c   1.000
_cell.angle_alpha   90.00
_cell.angle_beta   90.00
_cell.angle_gamma   90.00
#
_symmetry.space_group_name_H-M   'P 1'
#
loop_
_entity.id
_entity.type
_entity.pdbx_description
1 polymer ?
#
loop_
_entity_poly.entity_id
_entity_poly.type
_entity_poly.pdbx_seq_one_letter_code
_entity_poly.pdbx_strand_id
1 'polypeptide(L)'
;MKLTRRYFLQGIGASAVLGTLTGLAPTKALAMNSYGANTSLLAKRAGTIKYSSCLRNCADRCLMKFSVQNGRMTYVRGADEQYKTGSCPCVKGLTYVEYTYAPDRILHPMVRVGEKGSHKWRRITWEEAWD
;
A
#
# COMPACT_ATOMS: atom_id res chain seq x y z
N MET A 1 5.96 -42.27 2.59
CA MET A 1 7.23 -41.53 2.45
C MET A 1 6.98 -40.10 2.89
N LYS A 2 7.54 -39.62 4.01
CA LYS A 2 7.29 -38.26 4.49
C LYS A 2 8.27 -37.31 3.80
N LEU A 3 7.75 -36.41 2.98
CA LEU A 3 8.51 -35.35 2.34
C LEU A 3 8.95 -34.34 3.43
N THR A 4 10.25 -34.28 3.71
CA THR A 4 10.80 -33.27 4.62
C THR A 4 11.19 -32.02 3.83
N ARG A 5 11.23 -30.85 4.49
CA ARG A 5 11.65 -29.57 3.89
C ARG A 5 13.01 -29.66 3.16
N ARG A 6 13.89 -30.52 3.66
CA ARG A 6 15.22 -30.74 3.06
C ARG A 6 15.16 -31.40 1.70
N TYR A 7 14.28 -32.41 1.52
CA TYR A 7 14.07 -33.08 0.22
C TYR A 7 13.39 -32.16 -0.78
N PHE A 8 12.48 -31.29 -0.33
CA PHE A 8 11.86 -30.30 -1.18
C PHE A 8 12.86 -29.28 -1.75
N LEU A 9 13.75 -28.75 -0.90
CA LEU A 9 14.80 -27.80 -1.33
C LEU A 9 15.86 -28.46 -2.23
N GLN A 10 16.22 -29.71 -1.97
CA GLN A 10 17.13 -30.47 -2.82
C GLN A 10 16.51 -30.76 -4.20
N GLY A 11 15.22 -31.03 -4.27
CA GLY A 11 14.49 -31.23 -5.53
C GLY A 11 14.48 -29.97 -6.41
N ILE A 12 14.30 -28.78 -5.82
CA ILE A 12 14.35 -27.49 -6.54
C ILE A 12 15.77 -27.22 -7.06
N GLY A 13 16.79 -27.49 -6.27
CA GLY A 13 18.20 -27.33 -6.69
C GLY A 13 18.57 -28.23 -7.87
N ALA A 14 18.14 -29.51 -7.85
CA ALA A 14 18.43 -30.44 -8.91
C ALA A 14 17.74 -30.07 -10.25
N SER A 15 16.51 -29.58 -10.21
CA SER A 15 15.81 -29.14 -11.41
C SER A 15 16.41 -27.88 -12.04
N ALA A 16 16.96 -26.96 -11.23
CA ALA A 16 17.66 -25.79 -11.74
C ALA A 16 18.97 -26.14 -12.46
N VAL A 17 19.72 -27.12 -11.93
CA VAL A 17 20.97 -27.58 -12.54
C VAL A 17 20.70 -28.36 -13.85
N LEU A 18 19.65 -29.17 -13.89
CA LEU A 18 19.30 -29.92 -15.11
C LEU A 18 18.85 -28.99 -16.24
N GLY A 19 18.18 -27.89 -15.92
CA GLY A 19 17.75 -26.87 -16.90
C GLY A 19 18.92 -26.15 -17.58
N THR A 20 20.04 -25.97 -16.87
CA THR A 20 21.26 -25.33 -17.44
C THR A 20 22.05 -26.29 -18.33
N LEU A 21 22.02 -27.60 -18.04
CA LEU A 21 22.72 -28.63 -18.85
C LEU A 21 22.01 -28.94 -20.17
N THR A 22 20.71 -28.71 -20.27
CA THR A 22 19.93 -28.99 -21.48
C THR A 22 19.82 -27.78 -22.43
N GLY A 23 20.49 -26.67 -22.15
CA GLY A 23 20.41 -25.46 -22.98
C GLY A 23 19.02 -24.80 -23.04
N LEU A 24 18.07 -25.28 -22.27
CA LEU A 24 16.78 -24.63 -22.09
C LEU A 24 17.01 -23.38 -21.25
N ALA A 25 17.04 -22.22 -21.92
CA ALA A 25 17.04 -20.93 -21.25
C ALA A 25 15.94 -20.92 -20.20
N PRO A 26 16.20 -20.36 -18.97
CA PRO A 26 15.17 -20.23 -17.95
C PRO A 26 13.98 -19.52 -18.57
N THR A 27 12.88 -20.24 -18.67
CA THR A 27 11.68 -19.73 -19.32
C THR A 27 11.33 -18.39 -18.68
N LYS A 28 11.02 -17.38 -19.49
CA LYS A 28 10.58 -16.03 -19.09
C LYS A 28 9.51 -16.05 -17.98
N ALA A 29 8.82 -17.16 -17.78
CA ALA A 29 7.81 -17.37 -16.76
C ALA A 29 8.35 -17.26 -15.31
N LEU A 30 9.58 -17.71 -15.03
CA LEU A 30 10.16 -17.57 -13.69
C LEU A 30 10.68 -16.15 -13.40
N ALA A 31 11.07 -15.42 -14.44
CA ALA A 31 11.51 -14.03 -14.31
C ALA A 31 10.34 -13.03 -14.19
N MET A 32 9.17 -13.36 -14.73
CA MET A 32 8.02 -12.46 -14.75
C MET A 32 7.33 -12.30 -13.38
N ASN A 33 7.38 -13.29 -12.51
CA ASN A 33 6.67 -13.20 -11.22
C ASN A 33 7.37 -12.36 -10.15
N SER A 34 8.66 -12.15 -10.25
CA SER A 34 9.40 -11.34 -9.27
C SER A 34 9.55 -9.87 -9.66
N TYR A 35 9.46 -9.53 -10.94
CA TYR A 35 9.71 -8.18 -11.43
C TYR A 35 8.46 -7.39 -11.85
N GLY A 36 7.36 -8.03 -12.22
CA GLY A 36 6.13 -7.34 -12.60
C GLY A 36 5.50 -6.53 -11.47
N ALA A 37 5.59 -7.03 -10.25
CA ALA A 37 5.14 -6.32 -9.05
C ALA A 37 6.00 -5.09 -8.75
N ASN A 38 7.30 -5.14 -9.04
CA ASN A 38 8.24 -4.05 -8.75
C ASN A 38 8.08 -2.87 -9.70
N THR A 39 7.75 -3.08 -10.96
CA THR A 39 7.60 -1.99 -11.94
C THR A 39 6.43 -1.08 -11.58
N SER A 40 5.31 -1.65 -11.16
CA SER A 40 4.15 -0.86 -10.72
C SER A 40 4.41 -0.11 -9.41
N LEU A 41 5.17 -0.69 -8.49
CA LEU A 41 5.56 -0.04 -7.25
C LEU A 41 6.59 1.07 -7.49
N LEU A 42 7.54 0.89 -8.39
CA LEU A 42 8.50 1.93 -8.79
C LEU A 42 7.78 3.10 -9.45
N ALA A 43 6.83 2.85 -10.33
CA ALA A 43 6.00 3.89 -10.94
C ALA A 43 5.21 4.68 -9.88
N LYS A 44 4.63 4.01 -8.87
CA LYS A 44 3.92 4.66 -7.76
C LYS A 44 4.85 5.48 -6.85
N ARG A 45 6.12 5.09 -6.73
CA ARG A 45 7.14 5.80 -5.92
C ARG A 45 7.73 7.02 -6.62
N ALA A 46 7.58 7.14 -7.94
CA ALA A 46 8.01 8.30 -8.69
C ALA A 46 7.23 9.56 -8.27
N GLY A 47 7.71 10.73 -8.62
CA GLY A 47 7.08 12.01 -8.34
C GLY A 47 7.76 12.82 -7.24
N THR A 48 7.13 13.93 -6.85
CA THR A 48 7.64 14.82 -5.81
C THR A 48 7.41 14.20 -4.42
N ILE A 49 8.44 14.19 -3.59
CA ILE A 49 8.32 13.72 -2.21
C ILE A 49 7.79 14.85 -1.32
N LYS A 50 6.75 14.54 -0.57
CA LYS A 50 6.18 15.40 0.48
C LYS A 50 6.18 14.67 1.81
N TYR A 51 6.32 15.41 2.89
CA TYR A 51 6.35 14.89 4.25
C TYR A 51 5.11 15.33 5.01
N SER A 52 4.57 14.45 5.85
CA SER A 52 3.49 14.75 6.78
C SER A 52 3.52 13.77 7.95
N SER A 53 2.93 14.14 9.06
CA SER A 53 2.73 13.23 10.19
C SER A 53 1.47 12.38 10.00
N CYS A 54 1.46 11.20 10.61
CA CYS A 54 0.28 10.37 10.71
C CYS A 54 -0.79 11.10 11.56
N LEU A 55 -1.99 11.24 11.01
CA LEU A 55 -3.11 11.91 11.66
C LEU A 55 -4.02 10.95 12.46
N ARG A 56 -3.63 9.69 12.58
CA ARG A 56 -4.37 8.74 13.41
C ARG A 56 -4.22 9.09 14.89
N ASN A 57 -5.25 8.82 15.68
CA ASN A 57 -5.21 8.99 17.12
C ASN A 57 -4.31 7.92 17.77
N CYS A 58 -3.01 8.18 17.73
CA CYS A 58 -1.95 7.28 18.16
C CYS A 58 -0.79 8.09 18.75
N ALA A 59 -0.16 7.58 19.80
CA ALA A 59 0.96 8.21 20.47
C ALA A 59 2.21 8.34 19.58
N ASP A 60 2.44 7.40 18.65
CA ASP A 60 3.67 7.33 17.87
C ASP A 60 3.84 8.48 16.87
N ARG A 61 2.74 9.07 16.39
CA ARG A 61 2.76 10.23 15.48
C ARG A 61 3.78 10.10 14.35
N CYS A 62 3.84 8.93 13.72
CA CYS A 62 4.85 8.58 12.73
C CYS A 62 4.97 9.66 11.64
N LEU A 63 6.21 10.07 11.35
CA LEU A 63 6.50 10.87 10.17
C LEU A 63 6.46 9.98 8.92
N MET A 64 5.74 10.44 7.93
CA MET A 64 5.55 9.72 6.67
C MET A 64 6.00 10.57 5.50
N LYS A 65 6.49 9.92 4.46
CA LYS A 65 6.76 10.55 3.17
C LYS A 65 5.87 9.98 2.08
N PHE A 66 5.34 10.87 1.28
CA PHE A 66 4.40 10.59 0.21
C PHE A 66 5.03 10.91 -1.12
N SER A 67 4.86 10.03 -2.10
CA SER A 67 5.11 10.36 -3.50
C SER A 67 3.86 11.01 -4.09
N VAL A 68 4.02 12.17 -4.70
CA VAL A 68 2.93 12.95 -5.29
C VAL A 68 3.16 13.09 -6.79
N GLN A 69 2.19 12.69 -7.59
CA GLN A 69 2.19 12.81 -9.04
C GLN A 69 0.91 13.53 -9.48
N ASN A 70 1.02 14.57 -10.29
CA ASN A 70 -0.12 15.33 -10.80
C ASN A 70 -1.10 15.77 -9.69
N GLY A 71 -0.55 16.23 -8.54
CA GLY A 71 -1.35 16.68 -7.41
C GLY A 71 -1.99 15.55 -6.57
N ARG A 72 -1.74 14.28 -6.91
CA ARG A 72 -2.32 13.12 -6.25
C ARG A 72 -1.24 12.29 -5.55
N MET A 73 -1.49 11.89 -4.32
CA MET A 73 -0.63 10.92 -3.61
C MET A 73 -0.74 9.54 -4.28
N THR A 74 0.40 8.94 -4.58
CA THR A 74 0.47 7.63 -5.25
C THR A 74 1.10 6.55 -4.38
N TYR A 75 1.92 6.96 -3.40
CA TYR A 75 2.62 6.03 -2.52
C TYR A 75 2.92 6.68 -1.16
N VAL A 76 2.97 5.88 -0.12
CA VAL A 76 3.33 6.31 1.24
C VAL A 76 4.31 5.33 1.88
N ARG A 77 5.24 5.87 2.66
CA ARG A 77 6.17 5.09 3.50
C ARG A 77 6.61 5.88 4.72
N GLY A 78 7.32 5.25 5.65
CA GLY A 78 7.99 5.93 6.75
C GLY A 78 9.08 6.88 6.26
N ALA A 79 9.32 7.93 7.00
CA ALA A 79 10.39 8.90 6.75
C ALA A 79 11.64 8.57 7.58
N ASP A 80 12.12 7.35 7.43
CA ASP A 80 13.23 6.74 8.18
C ASP A 80 14.56 7.50 8.01
N GLU A 81 14.74 8.24 6.92
CA GLU A 81 15.96 9.00 6.64
C GLU A 81 16.16 10.19 7.60
N GLN A 82 15.09 10.71 8.19
CA GLN A 82 15.14 11.89 9.06
C GLN A 82 15.10 11.57 10.56
N TYR A 83 14.78 10.34 10.92
CA TYR A 83 14.65 9.92 12.31
C TYR A 83 15.46 8.65 12.59
N LYS A 84 16.47 8.80 13.44
CA LYS A 84 17.26 7.65 13.96
C LYS A 84 16.44 6.65 14.77
N THR A 85 15.21 6.99 15.11
CA THR A 85 14.27 6.18 15.91
C THR A 85 13.33 5.34 15.05
N GLY A 86 13.63 5.17 13.74
CA GLY A 86 12.95 4.20 12.89
C GLY A 86 11.43 4.37 12.90
N SER A 87 10.92 5.47 12.33
CA SER A 87 9.49 5.61 12.17
C SER A 87 9.02 4.62 11.10
N CYS A 88 8.71 3.41 11.55
CA CYS A 88 8.04 2.42 10.72
C CYS A 88 6.53 2.57 10.94
N PRO A 89 5.80 3.22 10.04
CA PRO A 89 4.35 3.35 10.18
C PRO A 89 3.71 1.96 10.20
N CYS A 90 2.73 1.78 11.08
CA CYS A 90 1.94 0.57 11.08
C CYS A 90 1.09 0.47 9.81
N VAL A 91 0.42 -0.65 9.61
CA VAL A 91 -0.45 -0.89 8.44
C VAL A 91 -1.45 0.25 8.22
N LYS A 92 -2.01 0.84 9.30
CA LYS A 92 -2.93 1.98 9.20
C LYS A 92 -2.28 3.21 8.55
N GLY A 93 -1.01 3.48 8.82
CA GLY A 93 -0.24 4.56 8.19
C GLY A 93 0.09 4.23 6.73
N LEU A 94 0.47 2.99 6.45
CA LEU A 94 0.83 2.57 5.10
C LEU A 94 -0.36 2.53 4.12
N THR A 95 -1.60 2.47 4.61
CA THR A 95 -2.82 2.49 3.80
C THR A 95 -3.42 3.90 3.62
N TYR A 96 -2.67 4.97 3.90
CA TYR A 96 -3.21 6.33 3.81
C TYR A 96 -3.64 6.73 2.40
N VAL A 97 -2.94 6.26 1.37
CA VAL A 97 -3.29 6.55 -0.02
C VAL A 97 -4.66 5.96 -0.36
N GLU A 98 -4.86 4.69 -0.06
CA GLU A 98 -6.12 3.98 -0.26
C GLU A 98 -7.25 4.62 0.56
N TYR A 99 -6.99 4.93 1.81
CA TYR A 99 -7.95 5.60 2.69
C TYR A 99 -8.35 6.99 2.19
N THR A 100 -7.39 7.78 1.68
CA THR A 100 -7.65 9.13 1.20
C THR A 100 -8.51 9.13 -0.05
N TYR A 101 -8.31 8.16 -0.93
CA TYR A 101 -8.99 8.07 -2.22
C TYR A 101 -10.03 6.94 -2.28
N ALA A 102 -10.49 6.46 -1.13
CA ALA A 102 -11.53 5.45 -1.05
C ALA A 102 -12.83 5.97 -1.71
N PRO A 103 -13.51 5.16 -2.54
CA PRO A 103 -14.71 5.59 -3.26
C PRO A 103 -15.89 5.88 -2.33
N ASP A 104 -15.89 5.29 -1.14
CA ASP A 104 -16.90 5.48 -0.08
C ASP A 104 -16.54 6.61 0.89
N ARG A 105 -15.47 7.38 0.61
CA ARG A 105 -15.09 8.49 1.47
C ARG A 105 -16.13 9.61 1.44
N ILE A 106 -16.59 10.02 2.60
CA ILE A 106 -17.48 11.16 2.76
C ILE A 106 -16.70 12.45 2.48
N LEU A 107 -17.07 13.16 1.40
CA LEU A 107 -16.39 14.39 0.93
C LEU A 107 -17.14 15.66 1.31
N HIS A 108 -18.35 15.56 1.79
CA HIS A 108 -19.24 16.68 2.08
C HIS A 108 -20.00 16.44 3.39
N PRO A 109 -20.39 17.48 4.11
CA PRO A 109 -21.28 17.31 5.24
C PRO A 109 -22.61 16.72 4.80
N MET A 110 -23.19 15.89 5.65
CA MET A 110 -24.44 15.17 5.35
C MET A 110 -25.33 15.18 6.57
N VAL A 111 -26.61 15.41 6.38
CA VAL A 111 -27.64 15.30 7.41
C VAL A 111 -28.49 14.03 7.20
N ARG A 112 -28.83 13.40 8.29
CA ARG A 112 -29.74 12.25 8.25
C ARG A 112 -31.18 12.74 8.02
N VAL A 113 -31.86 12.19 7.01
CA VAL A 113 -33.25 12.55 6.64
C VAL A 113 -34.27 11.46 6.94
N GLY A 114 -33.88 10.42 7.66
CA GLY A 114 -34.75 9.32 8.05
C GLY A 114 -34.52 8.89 9.49
N GLU A 115 -35.23 7.86 9.91
CA GLU A 115 -35.02 7.25 11.22
C GLU A 115 -33.61 6.72 11.39
N LYS A 116 -33.18 6.57 12.64
CA LYS A 116 -31.88 5.98 12.99
C LYS A 116 -31.79 4.56 12.41
N GLY A 117 -30.76 4.30 11.64
CA GLY A 117 -30.55 3.02 10.96
C GLY A 117 -31.15 2.92 9.56
N SER A 118 -31.89 3.93 9.06
CA SER A 118 -32.43 3.91 7.70
C SER A 118 -31.41 4.15 6.59
N HIS A 119 -30.19 4.56 6.95
CA HIS A 119 -29.11 4.90 6.02
C HIS A 119 -29.46 5.96 4.97
N LYS A 120 -30.48 6.80 5.25
CA LYS A 120 -30.89 7.89 4.36
C LYS A 120 -30.20 9.18 4.76
N TRP A 121 -29.37 9.70 3.83
CA TRP A 121 -28.56 10.90 4.05
C TRP A 121 -28.79 11.89 2.91
N ARG A 122 -28.78 13.19 3.25
CA ARG A 122 -28.82 14.29 2.28
C ARG A 122 -27.54 15.11 2.44
N ARG A 123 -26.90 15.44 1.32
CA ARG A 123 -25.79 16.39 1.31
C ARG A 123 -26.28 17.79 1.70
N ILE A 124 -25.49 18.48 2.51
CA ILE A 124 -25.73 19.85 2.96
C ILE A 124 -24.49 20.71 2.73
N THR A 125 -24.61 22.02 2.90
CA THR A 125 -23.47 22.93 2.92
C THR A 125 -22.80 22.95 4.29
N TRP A 126 -21.63 23.57 4.38
CA TRP A 126 -20.97 23.77 5.68
C TRP A 126 -21.72 24.77 6.55
N GLU A 127 -22.33 25.79 5.95
CA GLU A 127 -23.19 26.76 6.64
C GLU A 127 -24.37 26.05 7.30
N GLU A 128 -25.09 25.23 6.53
CA GLU A 128 -26.21 24.42 7.03
C GLU A 128 -25.81 23.39 8.10
N ALA A 129 -24.53 23.00 8.15
CA ALA A 129 -24.04 22.04 9.14
C ALA A 129 -23.65 22.68 10.47
N TRP A 130 -23.43 24.01 10.51
CA TRP A 130 -23.05 24.76 11.71
C TRP A 130 -24.28 25.33 12.45
N ASP A 131 -25.42 25.46 11.80
CA ASP A 131 -26.69 25.90 12.38
C ASP A 131 -27.37 24.76 13.18
#